data_bf8eb263ba1462f74d101f1a2563ddd9
#
_entry.id   bf8eb263ba1462f74d101f1a2563ddd9
#
_cell.length_a   1.000
_cell.length_b   1.000
_cell.length_c   1.000
_cell.angle_alpha   90.00
_cell.angle_beta   90.00
_cell.angle_gamma   90.00
#
_symmetry.space_group_name_H-M   'P 1'
#
loop_
_entity.id
_entity.type
_entity.pdbx_description
1 polymer ?
#
loop_
_entity_poly.entity_id
_entity_poly.type
_entity_poly.pdbx_seq_one_letter_code
_entity_poly.pdbx_strand_id
1 'polypeptide(L)'
;MTARAGCANPLDMADTPEKSETKDTLRFFLKLALFVFILRSFIVTSFVIPSESMLPRLLIGDYLFVTKWNYGYSRWSLPFGLPLLPGRILGRDPARGDVVVFRSPAPDDHDVIKRVIGLPGDTIQVRNGQVILNGRPVPKQRIADFVLPLTPNFNADKCGAEHLDTVAGQGVCRYARFRETLPGGKSYDVLDQGDFPDRDDTIVYTVPAGNVFLMGDNRDDSADSRFAPPMGMGYIPMERLEGRAAVTFFSTDGTAEWIKPWTWVSAARWSRIGEGF
;
A
#
# COMPACT_ATOMS: atom_id res chain seq x y z
N MET A 1 -16.26 -61.85 67.62
CA MET A 1 -16.77 -61.20 66.43
C MET A 1 -15.88 -59.98 66.20
N THR A 2 -14.90 -60.14 65.33
CA THR A 2 -13.87 -59.12 65.02
C THR A 2 -14.15 -58.54 63.65
N ALA A 3 -14.51 -57.27 63.60
CA ALA A 3 -14.67 -56.51 62.35
C ALA A 3 -13.31 -56.07 61.81
N ARG A 4 -12.93 -56.50 60.63
CA ARG A 4 -11.79 -56.02 59.91
C ARG A 4 -12.13 -54.68 59.23
N ALA A 5 -11.41 -53.62 59.62
CA ALA A 5 -11.38 -52.32 58.87
C ALA A 5 -10.53 -52.51 57.61
N GLY A 6 -11.11 -52.29 56.48
CA GLY A 6 -10.43 -52.25 55.17
C GLY A 6 -9.66 -50.94 55.05
N CYS A 7 -8.32 -51.00 54.93
CA CYS A 7 -7.50 -49.88 54.53
C CYS A 7 -7.76 -49.55 53.07
N ALA A 8 -8.26 -48.37 52.80
CA ALA A 8 -8.30 -47.79 51.44
C ALA A 8 -6.85 -47.39 51.05
N ASN A 9 -6.48 -47.73 49.83
CA ASN A 9 -5.17 -47.52 49.24
C ASN A 9 -5.07 -46.06 48.79
N PRO A 10 -4.08 -45.24 49.24
CA PRO A 10 -3.99 -43.81 48.92
C PRO A 10 -3.14 -43.55 47.65
N LEU A 11 -3.24 -44.39 46.62
CA LEU A 11 -2.46 -44.26 45.38
C LEU A 11 -3.33 -44.19 44.10
N ASP A 12 -4.43 -43.45 44.18
CA ASP A 12 -5.15 -42.99 43.01
C ASP A 12 -5.09 -41.45 42.96
N MET A 13 -3.86 -40.92 42.91
CA MET A 13 -3.65 -39.53 42.56
C MET A 13 -3.80 -39.40 41.06
N ALA A 14 -4.96 -38.88 40.70
CA ALA A 14 -5.37 -38.51 39.37
C ALA A 14 -4.23 -37.96 38.48
N ASP A 15 -4.10 -38.55 37.33
CA ASP A 15 -3.27 -38.09 36.23
C ASP A 15 -3.70 -36.65 35.91
N THR A 16 -2.80 -35.71 36.08
CA THR A 16 -3.07 -34.28 36.11
C THR A 16 -3.52 -33.74 34.75
N PRO A 17 -4.60 -32.95 34.64
CA PRO A 17 -5.12 -32.37 33.40
C PRO A 17 -4.17 -31.34 32.76
N GLU A 18 -3.13 -30.92 33.43
CA GLU A 18 -2.21 -29.84 33.05
C GLU A 18 -1.45 -30.09 31.74
N LYS A 19 -1.08 -31.33 31.40
CA LYS A 19 -0.42 -31.69 30.15
C LYS A 19 -1.36 -31.65 28.94
N SER A 20 -2.65 -31.81 29.12
CA SER A 20 -3.67 -31.73 28.05
C SER A 20 -3.95 -30.28 27.67
N GLU A 21 -4.12 -29.41 28.66
CA GLU A 21 -4.39 -27.98 28.42
C GLU A 21 -3.25 -27.28 27.69
N THR A 22 -2.00 -27.56 28.03
CA THR A 22 -0.83 -26.99 27.34
C THR A 22 -0.77 -27.40 25.86
N LYS A 23 -1.06 -28.70 25.59
CA LYS A 23 -1.09 -29.19 24.18
C LYS A 23 -2.23 -28.58 23.39
N ASP A 24 -3.38 -28.40 23.97
CA ASP A 24 -4.54 -27.82 23.30
C ASP A 24 -4.34 -26.31 23.06
N THR A 25 -3.74 -25.62 24.00
CA THR A 25 -3.32 -24.23 23.85
C THR A 25 -2.28 -24.08 22.72
N LEU A 26 -1.26 -24.94 22.67
CA LEU A 26 -0.27 -24.94 21.59
C LEU A 26 -0.91 -25.20 20.21
N ARG A 27 -1.81 -26.20 20.15
CA ARG A 27 -2.56 -26.48 18.90
C ARG A 27 -3.41 -25.32 18.46
N PHE A 28 -4.05 -24.61 19.39
CA PHE A 28 -4.81 -23.40 19.06
C PHE A 28 -3.92 -22.32 18.43
N PHE A 29 -2.78 -22.01 19.06
CA PHE A 29 -1.86 -21.01 18.50
C PHE A 29 -1.26 -21.42 17.15
N LEU A 30 -0.94 -22.70 16.96
CA LEU A 30 -0.47 -23.22 15.67
C LEU A 30 -1.54 -23.08 14.57
N LYS A 31 -2.80 -23.40 14.88
CA LYS A 31 -3.92 -23.21 13.94
C LYS A 31 -4.14 -21.74 13.62
N LEU A 32 -4.08 -20.88 14.63
CA LEU A 32 -4.20 -19.43 14.47
C LEU A 32 -3.06 -18.88 13.61
N ALA A 33 -1.82 -19.27 13.88
CA ALA A 33 -0.66 -18.87 13.10
C ALA A 33 -0.78 -19.31 11.63
N LEU A 34 -1.20 -20.56 11.40
CA LEU A 34 -1.45 -21.09 10.07
C LEU A 34 -2.59 -20.31 9.36
N PHE A 35 -3.67 -20.03 10.04
CA PHE A 35 -4.78 -19.25 9.50
C PHE A 35 -4.32 -17.84 9.09
N VAL A 36 -3.60 -17.14 9.98
CA VAL A 36 -3.04 -15.80 9.70
C VAL A 36 -2.05 -15.86 8.54
N PHE A 37 -1.20 -16.88 8.49
CA PHE A 37 -0.27 -17.09 7.38
C PHE A 37 -1.00 -17.23 6.06
N ILE A 38 -2.03 -18.09 5.98
CA ILE A 38 -2.84 -18.29 4.77
C ILE A 38 -3.54 -16.99 4.37
N LEU A 39 -4.18 -16.32 5.33
CA LEU A 39 -4.89 -15.07 5.09
C LEU A 39 -3.96 -14.01 4.48
N ARG A 40 -2.82 -13.76 5.10
CA ARG A 40 -1.85 -12.75 4.66
C ARG A 40 -1.13 -13.09 3.37
N SER A 41 -0.91 -14.38 3.09
CA SER A 41 -0.19 -14.84 1.89
C SER A 41 -1.08 -14.85 0.65
N PHE A 42 -2.35 -15.22 0.79
CA PHE A 42 -3.20 -15.56 -0.35
C PHE A 42 -4.46 -14.71 -0.48
N ILE A 43 -4.91 -14.06 0.58
CA ILE A 43 -6.16 -13.33 0.56
C ILE A 43 -5.91 -11.82 0.66
N VAL A 44 -5.55 -11.34 1.84
CA VAL A 44 -5.43 -9.91 2.09
C VAL A 44 -4.29 -9.61 3.07
N THR A 45 -3.62 -8.50 2.83
CA THR A 45 -2.66 -7.95 3.78
C THR A 45 -2.93 -6.47 3.99
N SER A 46 -2.51 -5.94 5.14
CA SER A 46 -2.64 -4.53 5.46
C SER A 46 -1.32 -3.81 5.24
N PHE A 47 -1.40 -2.59 4.70
CA PHE A 47 -0.28 -1.67 4.55
C PHE A 47 -0.63 -0.31 5.14
N VAL A 48 0.37 0.39 5.64
CA VAL A 48 0.27 1.79 6.06
C VAL A 48 0.96 2.68 5.02
N ILE A 49 0.43 3.85 4.77
CA ILE A 49 1.00 4.82 3.84
C ILE A 49 1.94 5.77 4.60
N PRO A 50 3.27 5.69 4.37
CA PRO A 50 4.24 6.50 5.07
C PRO A 50 4.65 7.77 4.31
N SER A 51 4.32 7.88 3.02
CA SER A 51 4.82 8.94 2.13
C SER A 51 3.71 9.63 1.34
N GLU A 52 4.04 10.80 0.81
CA GLU A 52 3.17 11.69 0.03
C GLU A 52 3.04 11.33 -1.44
N SER A 53 3.81 10.35 -1.94
CA SER A 53 3.94 10.09 -3.39
C SER A 53 2.63 9.70 -4.11
N MET A 54 1.59 9.35 -3.37
CA MET A 54 0.27 8.98 -3.89
C MET A 54 -0.84 9.98 -3.50
N LEU A 55 -0.46 11.19 -3.01
CA LEU A 55 -1.40 12.29 -2.87
C LEU A 55 -2.00 12.64 -4.26
N PRO A 56 -3.25 13.05 -4.35
CA PRO A 56 -4.23 13.28 -3.30
C PRO A 56 -4.99 12.01 -2.90
N ARG A 57 -4.78 10.89 -3.63
CA ARG A 57 -5.58 9.67 -3.45
C ARG A 57 -5.32 8.99 -2.12
N LEU A 58 -4.06 8.89 -1.71
CA LEU A 58 -3.63 8.29 -0.46
C LEU A 58 -2.95 9.34 0.42
N LEU A 59 -3.37 9.42 1.67
CA LEU A 59 -2.79 10.30 2.67
C LEU A 59 -1.82 9.53 3.56
N ILE A 60 -0.78 10.21 4.05
CA ILE A 60 0.07 9.63 5.09
C ILE A 60 -0.79 9.29 6.32
N GLY A 61 -0.64 8.07 6.82
CA GLY A 61 -1.45 7.54 7.92
C GLY A 61 -2.74 6.83 7.48
N ASP A 62 -2.95 6.62 6.16
CA ASP A 62 -3.94 5.68 5.66
C ASP A 62 -3.48 4.24 5.84
N TYR A 63 -4.38 3.36 6.26
CA TYR A 63 -4.20 1.92 6.36
C TYR A 63 -5.08 1.24 5.31
N LEU A 64 -4.46 0.46 4.43
CA LEU A 64 -5.10 -0.15 3.29
C LEU A 64 -5.20 -1.66 3.44
N PHE A 65 -6.29 -2.22 2.95
CA PHE A 65 -6.31 -3.63 2.57
C PHE A 65 -5.86 -3.78 1.11
N VAL A 66 -4.95 -4.71 0.91
CA VAL A 66 -4.40 -5.09 -0.38
C VAL A 66 -4.75 -6.53 -0.67
N THR A 67 -5.45 -6.77 -1.78
CA THR A 67 -5.90 -8.09 -2.21
C THR A 67 -4.85 -8.77 -3.05
N LYS A 68 -4.50 -10.00 -2.72
CA LYS A 68 -3.39 -10.76 -3.33
C LYS A 68 -3.77 -11.52 -4.60
N TRP A 69 -5.02 -11.97 -4.71
CA TRP A 69 -5.47 -12.83 -5.84
C TRP A 69 -5.59 -12.13 -7.19
N ASN A 70 -5.52 -10.79 -7.23
CA ASN A 70 -5.73 -10.02 -8.46
C ASN A 70 -4.68 -10.32 -9.53
N TYR A 71 -3.43 -10.51 -9.12
CA TYR A 71 -2.30 -10.68 -10.05
C TYR A 71 -1.65 -12.06 -9.96
N GLY A 72 -2.24 -12.99 -9.18
CA GLY A 72 -1.62 -14.27 -8.85
C GLY A 72 -0.54 -14.14 -7.78
N TYR A 73 0.20 -15.24 -7.55
CA TYR A 73 1.08 -15.36 -6.40
C TYR A 73 2.53 -15.56 -6.83
N SER A 74 3.44 -14.84 -6.20
CA SER A 74 4.88 -14.97 -6.34
C SER A 74 5.52 -15.11 -4.96
N ARG A 75 6.85 -15.26 -4.91
CA ARG A 75 7.58 -15.22 -3.64
C ARG A 75 7.25 -13.99 -2.80
N TRP A 76 6.98 -12.86 -3.45
CA TRP A 76 6.64 -11.58 -2.79
C TRP A 76 5.21 -11.53 -2.22
N SER A 77 4.37 -12.48 -2.59
CA SER A 77 3.06 -12.67 -1.95
C SER A 77 3.18 -13.33 -0.58
N LEU A 78 4.28 -14.04 -0.32
CA LEU A 78 4.54 -14.73 0.93
C LEU A 78 5.20 -13.80 1.96
N PRO A 79 4.96 -13.99 3.27
CA PRO A 79 5.66 -13.25 4.31
C PRO A 79 7.18 -13.39 4.14
N PHE A 80 7.91 -12.28 4.32
CA PHE A 80 9.37 -12.21 4.21
C PHE A 80 9.94 -12.60 2.84
N GLY A 81 9.13 -12.63 1.78
CA GLY A 81 9.60 -12.98 0.44
C GLY A 81 10.12 -14.41 0.32
N LEU A 82 9.56 -15.36 1.06
CA LEU A 82 10.01 -16.75 1.08
C LEU A 82 10.08 -17.34 -0.33
N PRO A 83 11.23 -17.93 -0.75
CA PRO A 83 11.44 -18.40 -2.11
C PRO A 83 10.80 -19.77 -2.36
N LEU A 84 9.55 -19.95 -1.93
CA LEU A 84 8.81 -21.20 -2.07
C LEU A 84 8.08 -21.31 -3.42
N LEU A 85 7.92 -20.19 -4.14
CA LEU A 85 7.23 -20.12 -5.41
C LEU A 85 8.24 -19.75 -6.52
N PRO A 86 8.46 -20.60 -7.52
CA PRO A 86 9.27 -20.27 -8.69
C PRO A 86 8.48 -19.36 -9.63
N GLY A 87 8.85 -18.09 -9.71
CA GLY A 87 8.16 -17.09 -10.53
C GLY A 87 6.76 -16.75 -10.00
N ARG A 88 5.81 -16.57 -10.92
CA ARG A 88 4.41 -16.21 -10.59
C ARG A 88 3.46 -17.32 -11.03
N ILE A 89 2.63 -17.79 -10.11
CA ILE A 89 1.56 -18.78 -10.37
C ILE A 89 0.20 -18.07 -10.44
N LEU A 90 -0.72 -18.59 -11.25
CA LEU A 90 -2.05 -18.01 -11.50
C LEU A 90 -1.97 -16.52 -11.90
N GLY A 91 -0.90 -16.16 -12.65
CA GLY A 91 -0.62 -14.79 -13.05
C GLY A 91 -1.76 -14.18 -13.87
N ARG A 92 -2.08 -12.92 -13.55
CA ARG A 92 -2.98 -12.07 -14.34
C ARG A 92 -2.31 -10.71 -14.48
N ASP A 93 -2.46 -10.11 -15.64
CA ASP A 93 -1.93 -8.78 -15.88
C ASP A 93 -2.74 -7.74 -15.10
N PRO A 94 -2.10 -6.72 -14.53
CA PRO A 94 -2.79 -5.61 -13.91
C PRO A 94 -3.54 -4.79 -14.97
N ALA A 95 -4.64 -4.18 -14.56
CA ALA A 95 -5.33 -3.22 -15.40
C ALA A 95 -4.65 -1.85 -15.31
N ARG A 96 -4.67 -1.10 -16.42
CA ARG A 96 -4.20 0.29 -16.43
C ARG A 96 -5.02 1.13 -15.46
N GLY A 97 -4.32 1.92 -14.62
CA GLY A 97 -4.93 2.71 -13.57
C GLY A 97 -5.13 1.97 -12.24
N ASP A 98 -4.81 0.67 -12.13
CA ASP A 98 -4.79 0.00 -10.84
C ASP A 98 -3.75 0.64 -9.91
N VAL A 99 -4.09 0.76 -8.63
CA VAL A 99 -3.15 1.12 -7.56
C VAL A 99 -2.57 -0.18 -7.00
N VAL A 100 -1.27 -0.36 -7.16
CA VAL A 100 -0.59 -1.63 -6.86
C VAL A 100 0.44 -1.47 -5.76
N VAL A 101 0.52 -2.46 -4.88
CA VAL A 101 1.64 -2.63 -3.95
C VAL A 101 2.59 -3.65 -4.56
N PHE A 102 3.87 -3.33 -4.51
CA PHE A 102 4.93 -4.14 -5.08
C PHE A 102 6.24 -3.98 -4.31
N ARG A 103 7.11 -4.96 -4.45
CA ARG A 103 8.45 -4.93 -3.89
C ARG A 103 9.39 -4.12 -4.78
N SER A 104 9.97 -3.04 -4.26
CA SER A 104 10.92 -2.20 -4.99
C SER A 104 12.12 -3.02 -5.51
N PRO A 105 12.57 -2.78 -6.76
CA PRO A 105 13.84 -3.33 -7.25
C PRO A 105 15.07 -2.58 -6.71
N ALA A 106 14.87 -1.44 -6.07
CA ALA A 106 15.96 -0.63 -5.53
C ALA A 106 16.70 -1.35 -4.38
N PRO A 107 17.93 -0.92 -4.02
CA PRO A 107 18.73 -1.60 -2.99
C PRO A 107 18.01 -1.79 -1.66
N ASP A 108 17.10 -0.87 -1.32
CA ASP A 108 16.39 -0.89 -0.03
C ASP A 108 15.32 -1.98 0.08
N ASP A 109 14.94 -2.62 -1.03
CA ASP A 109 14.03 -3.77 -1.11
C ASP A 109 12.84 -3.68 -0.12
N HIS A 110 12.04 -2.61 -0.24
CA HIS A 110 10.86 -2.34 0.59
C HIS A 110 9.58 -2.31 -0.24
N ASP A 111 8.43 -2.37 0.43
CA ASP A 111 7.12 -2.31 -0.22
C ASP A 111 6.79 -0.87 -0.62
N VAL A 112 6.33 -0.72 -1.85
CA VAL A 112 5.98 0.57 -2.45
C VAL A 112 4.60 0.49 -3.08
N ILE A 113 3.90 1.61 -3.11
CA ILE A 113 2.60 1.75 -3.74
C ILE A 113 2.64 2.80 -4.85
N LYS A 114 2.15 2.45 -6.05
CA LYS A 114 2.07 3.33 -7.21
C LYS A 114 0.88 2.95 -8.09
N ARG A 115 0.61 3.77 -9.12
CA ARG A 115 -0.43 3.53 -10.11
C ARG A 115 0.16 2.97 -11.40
N VAL A 116 -0.52 1.97 -11.98
CA VAL A 116 -0.17 1.38 -13.28
C VAL A 116 -0.53 2.36 -14.39
N ILE A 117 0.47 2.85 -15.10
CA ILE A 117 0.29 3.74 -16.26
C ILE A 117 0.56 3.01 -17.57
N GLY A 118 1.64 2.21 -17.63
CA GLY A 118 2.03 1.45 -18.80
C GLY A 118 1.99 -0.06 -18.59
N LEU A 119 1.52 -0.77 -19.60
CA LEU A 119 1.48 -2.23 -19.71
C LEU A 119 2.52 -2.70 -20.74
N PRO A 120 2.89 -3.99 -20.79
CA PRO A 120 3.85 -4.51 -21.76
C PRO A 120 3.53 -4.07 -23.19
N GLY A 121 4.54 -3.55 -23.90
CA GLY A 121 4.43 -3.05 -25.26
C GLY A 121 3.97 -1.60 -25.38
N ASP A 122 3.52 -0.96 -24.31
CA ASP A 122 3.17 0.46 -24.35
C ASP A 122 4.40 1.35 -24.50
N THR A 123 4.19 2.50 -25.14
CA THR A 123 5.14 3.63 -25.12
C THR A 123 4.60 4.72 -24.20
N ILE A 124 5.45 5.20 -23.28
CA ILE A 124 5.12 6.27 -22.34
C ILE A 124 6.14 7.39 -22.50
N GLN A 125 5.67 8.61 -22.53
CA GLN A 125 6.48 9.82 -22.43
C GLN A 125 5.73 10.83 -21.55
N VAL A 126 6.44 11.61 -20.77
CA VAL A 126 5.89 12.82 -20.18
C VAL A 126 6.40 14.01 -20.99
N ARG A 127 5.54 14.95 -21.28
CA ARG A 127 5.86 16.16 -22.05
C ARG A 127 5.10 17.34 -21.46
N ASN A 128 5.81 18.35 -20.97
CA ASN A 128 5.22 19.47 -20.19
C ASN A 128 4.26 18.96 -19.10
N GLY A 129 4.68 17.99 -18.30
CA GLY A 129 3.88 17.39 -17.23
C GLY A 129 2.65 16.59 -17.69
N GLN A 130 2.45 16.39 -19.00
CA GLN A 130 1.36 15.58 -19.55
C GLN A 130 1.86 14.22 -20.02
N VAL A 131 1.18 13.17 -19.57
CA VAL A 131 1.48 11.80 -20.00
C VAL A 131 1.03 11.60 -21.46
N ILE A 132 1.95 11.12 -22.30
CA ILE A 132 1.71 10.68 -23.65
C ILE A 132 1.79 9.15 -23.66
N LEU A 133 0.68 8.50 -23.93
CA LEU A 133 0.57 7.05 -23.94
C LEU A 133 0.29 6.54 -25.34
N ASN A 134 1.19 5.72 -25.89
CA ASN A 134 1.11 5.20 -27.27
C ASN A 134 0.94 6.32 -28.30
N GLY A 135 1.71 7.40 -28.13
CA GLY A 135 1.68 8.58 -29.00
C GLY A 135 0.45 9.49 -28.83
N ARG A 136 -0.44 9.21 -27.88
CA ARG A 136 -1.65 10.02 -27.63
C ARG A 136 -1.58 10.66 -26.24
N PRO A 137 -1.87 11.96 -26.11
CA PRO A 137 -1.92 12.63 -24.82
C PRO A 137 -3.07 12.06 -23.97
N VAL A 138 -2.78 11.74 -22.73
CA VAL A 138 -3.78 11.39 -21.71
C VAL A 138 -4.49 12.70 -21.32
N PRO A 139 -5.82 12.80 -21.48
CA PRO A 139 -6.55 14.00 -21.08
C PRO A 139 -6.24 14.38 -19.63
N LYS A 140 -5.77 15.61 -19.41
CA LYS A 140 -5.41 16.19 -18.12
C LYS A 140 -6.16 17.51 -17.95
N GLN A 141 -7.08 17.58 -17.00
CA GLN A 141 -7.94 18.74 -16.78
C GLN A 141 -7.66 19.34 -15.40
N ARG A 142 -7.39 20.65 -15.35
CA ARG A 142 -7.28 21.39 -14.10
C ARG A 142 -8.62 21.37 -13.36
N ILE A 143 -8.59 21.02 -12.08
CA ILE A 143 -9.75 21.03 -11.17
C ILE A 143 -9.42 21.85 -9.93
N ALA A 144 -10.34 21.94 -8.97
CA ALA A 144 -10.12 22.66 -7.72
C ALA A 144 -8.86 22.15 -7.01
N ASP A 145 -8.11 23.07 -6.37
CA ASP A 145 -6.89 22.73 -5.64
C ASP A 145 -7.13 21.65 -4.59
N PHE A 146 -6.11 20.87 -4.38
CA PHE A 146 -6.04 19.97 -3.23
C PHE A 146 -5.51 20.73 -2.03
N VAL A 147 -6.32 20.81 -0.97
CA VAL A 147 -5.98 21.50 0.27
C VAL A 147 -5.91 20.48 1.39
N LEU A 148 -4.74 20.33 1.99
CA LEU A 148 -4.48 19.36 3.05
C LEU A 148 -4.08 20.10 4.34
N PRO A 149 -4.81 19.94 5.46
CA PRO A 149 -4.41 20.49 6.75
C PRO A 149 -3.06 19.97 7.21
N LEU A 150 -2.25 20.85 7.80
CA LEU A 150 -1.01 20.43 8.45
C LEU A 150 -1.34 19.61 9.71
N THR A 151 -0.67 18.49 9.84
CA THR A 151 -0.86 17.51 10.91
C THR A 151 0.49 16.91 11.31
N PRO A 152 0.62 16.18 12.43
CA PRO A 152 1.86 15.48 12.75
C PRO A 152 2.35 14.52 11.67
N ASN A 153 1.43 13.90 10.91
CA ASN A 153 1.78 13.03 9.78
C ASN A 153 2.22 13.81 8.55
N PHE A 154 1.71 15.03 8.37
CA PHE A 154 2.00 15.88 7.21
C PHE A 154 2.24 17.32 7.68
N ASN A 155 3.48 17.63 8.02
CA ASN A 155 3.91 18.89 8.56
C ASN A 155 4.36 19.90 7.48
N ALA A 156 4.79 21.09 7.89
CA ALA A 156 5.26 22.13 6.97
C ALA A 156 6.48 21.73 6.14
N ASP A 157 7.38 20.91 6.69
CA ASP A 157 8.57 20.45 5.96
C ASP A 157 8.23 19.55 4.77
N LYS A 158 7.17 18.73 4.94
CA LYS A 158 6.66 17.87 3.87
C LYS A 158 5.85 18.63 2.83
N CYS A 159 5.26 19.74 3.22
CA CYS A 159 4.50 20.60 2.31
C CYS A 159 5.39 21.34 1.31
N GLY A 160 6.55 21.80 1.76
CA GLY A 160 7.33 22.80 1.03
C GLY A 160 6.80 24.22 1.25
N ALA A 161 7.73 25.18 1.39
CA ALA A 161 7.39 26.56 1.75
C ALA A 161 6.49 27.24 0.71
N GLU A 162 6.64 26.90 -0.56
CA GLU A 162 5.90 27.44 -1.71
C GLU A 162 4.42 27.02 -1.75
N HIS A 163 4.07 25.94 -1.04
CA HIS A 163 2.72 25.38 -1.00
C HIS A 163 1.99 25.67 0.31
N LEU A 164 2.70 26.31 1.28
CA LEU A 164 2.09 26.68 2.56
C LEU A 164 1.06 27.79 2.39
N ASP A 165 -0.11 27.59 2.99
CA ASP A 165 -1.22 28.55 2.98
C ASP A 165 -1.95 28.52 4.33
N THR A 166 -2.88 29.44 4.51
CA THR A 166 -3.71 29.53 5.72
C THR A 166 -5.17 29.64 5.34
N VAL A 167 -5.97 28.69 5.80
CA VAL A 167 -7.43 28.70 5.60
C VAL A 167 -8.11 28.74 6.96
N ALA A 168 -8.93 29.75 7.19
CA ALA A 168 -9.65 29.96 8.44
C ALA A 168 -8.74 29.95 9.70
N GLY A 169 -7.51 30.46 9.58
CA GLY A 169 -6.53 30.49 10.67
C GLY A 169 -5.76 29.18 10.89
N GLN A 170 -6.04 28.14 10.11
CA GLN A 170 -5.33 26.87 10.17
C GLN A 170 -4.30 26.79 9.03
N GLY A 171 -3.08 26.37 9.35
CA GLY A 171 -2.06 26.09 8.35
C GLY A 171 -2.46 24.89 7.47
N VAL A 172 -2.36 25.09 6.18
CA VAL A 172 -2.67 24.05 5.18
C VAL A 172 -1.58 24.00 4.12
N CYS A 173 -1.55 22.91 3.40
CA CYS A 173 -0.80 22.75 2.17
C CYS A 173 -1.77 22.82 0.98
N ARG A 174 -1.44 23.60 -0.04
CA ARG A 174 -2.27 23.79 -1.23
C ARG A 174 -1.50 23.38 -2.48
N TYR A 175 -2.04 22.40 -3.20
CA TYR A 175 -1.45 21.89 -4.44
C TYR A 175 -2.37 22.08 -5.63
N ALA A 176 -1.79 22.38 -6.79
CA ALA A 176 -2.48 22.31 -8.06
C ALA A 176 -2.90 20.86 -8.35
N ARG A 177 -4.21 20.65 -8.59
CA ARG A 177 -4.77 19.32 -8.81
C ARG A 177 -5.38 19.23 -10.21
N PHE A 178 -5.13 18.10 -10.83
CA PHE A 178 -5.63 17.80 -12.17
C PHE A 178 -6.31 16.43 -12.17
N ARG A 179 -7.27 16.26 -13.05
CA ARG A 179 -7.90 14.98 -13.34
C ARG A 179 -7.35 14.42 -14.62
N GLU A 180 -6.80 13.24 -14.58
CA GLU A 180 -6.39 12.47 -15.74
C GLU A 180 -7.39 11.38 -16.06
N THR A 181 -7.58 11.11 -17.36
CA THR A 181 -8.46 10.04 -17.84
C THR A 181 -7.70 9.13 -18.77
N LEU A 182 -7.42 7.90 -18.32
CA LEU A 182 -6.72 6.89 -19.11
C LEU A 182 -7.61 6.31 -20.21
N PRO A 183 -7.01 5.75 -21.27
CA PRO A 183 -7.75 4.92 -22.22
C PRO A 183 -8.54 3.82 -21.49
N GLY A 184 -9.82 3.70 -21.79
CA GLY A 184 -10.75 2.83 -21.05
C GLY A 184 -11.64 3.56 -20.04
N GLY A 185 -11.43 4.88 -19.86
CA GLY A 185 -12.33 5.75 -19.10
C GLY A 185 -12.05 5.84 -17.59
N LYS A 186 -11.03 5.11 -17.06
CA LYS A 186 -10.64 5.25 -15.67
C LYS A 186 -10.02 6.61 -15.43
N SER A 187 -10.62 7.40 -14.52
CA SER A 187 -10.15 8.73 -14.14
C SER A 187 -9.64 8.74 -12.71
N TYR A 188 -8.64 9.55 -12.46
CA TYR A 188 -8.05 9.77 -11.13
C TYR A 188 -7.43 11.16 -11.06
N ASP A 189 -7.24 11.65 -9.84
CA ASP A 189 -6.66 12.96 -9.62
C ASP A 189 -5.17 12.84 -9.36
N VAL A 190 -4.40 13.80 -9.89
CA VAL A 190 -2.95 13.92 -9.72
C VAL A 190 -2.59 15.31 -9.21
N LEU A 191 -1.47 15.41 -8.50
CA LEU A 191 -0.85 16.67 -8.14
C LEU A 191 0.31 16.97 -9.07
N ASP A 192 0.39 18.23 -9.48
CA ASP A 192 1.44 18.79 -10.29
C ASP A 192 1.86 20.10 -9.60
N GLN A 193 3.06 20.11 -9.04
CA GLN A 193 3.49 21.13 -8.10
C GLN A 193 4.20 22.31 -8.79
N GLY A 194 4.69 22.11 -10.01
CA GLY A 194 5.39 23.13 -10.77
C GLY A 194 6.11 22.57 -11.99
N ASP A 195 6.92 23.39 -12.62
CA ASP A 195 7.70 23.00 -13.79
C ASP A 195 9.05 22.40 -13.38
N PHE A 196 9.17 21.10 -13.49
CA PHE A 196 10.40 20.34 -13.19
C PHE A 196 10.85 19.58 -14.44
N PRO A 197 11.76 20.14 -15.26
CA PRO A 197 12.12 19.56 -16.56
C PRO A 197 12.58 18.10 -16.52
N ASP A 198 13.20 17.67 -15.42
CA ASP A 198 13.65 16.29 -15.22
C ASP A 198 12.49 15.30 -14.99
N ARG A 199 11.30 15.77 -14.66
CA ARG A 199 10.09 15.00 -14.36
C ARG A 199 9.01 15.20 -15.41
N ASP A 200 8.96 16.40 -15.99
CA ASP A 200 7.91 16.85 -16.90
C ASP A 200 8.25 16.63 -18.37
N ASP A 201 9.54 16.47 -18.68
CA ASP A 201 10.00 16.18 -20.04
C ASP A 201 10.93 14.97 -20.05
N THR A 202 10.38 13.82 -20.43
CA THR A 202 11.11 12.56 -20.43
C THR A 202 11.42 12.06 -21.83
N ILE A 203 12.34 11.12 -21.92
CA ILE A 203 12.49 10.27 -23.10
C ILE A 203 11.24 9.43 -23.31
N VAL A 204 11.13 8.77 -24.45
CA VAL A 204 10.10 7.75 -24.69
C VAL A 204 10.55 6.43 -24.04
N TYR A 205 9.74 5.92 -23.15
CA TYR A 205 9.90 4.60 -22.54
C TYR A 205 9.07 3.58 -23.29
N THR A 206 9.64 2.43 -23.61
CA THR A 206 8.89 1.28 -24.13
C THR A 206 8.88 0.19 -23.07
N VAL A 207 7.70 -0.18 -22.61
CA VAL A 207 7.55 -1.16 -21.51
C VAL A 207 7.89 -2.57 -22.00
N PRO A 208 8.93 -3.22 -21.46
CA PRO A 208 9.30 -4.56 -21.88
C PRO A 208 8.23 -5.60 -21.51
N ALA A 209 8.24 -6.74 -22.20
CA ALA A 209 7.40 -7.88 -21.83
C ALA A 209 7.63 -8.28 -20.37
N GLY A 210 6.55 -8.61 -19.65
CA GLY A 210 6.59 -9.02 -18.23
C GLY A 210 6.84 -7.89 -17.24
N ASN A 211 6.85 -6.62 -17.69
CA ASN A 211 7.05 -5.45 -16.84
C ASN A 211 5.85 -4.51 -16.91
N VAL A 212 5.77 -3.61 -15.92
CA VAL A 212 4.83 -2.49 -15.90
C VAL A 212 5.58 -1.18 -15.69
N PHE A 213 4.95 -0.07 -16.12
CA PHE A 213 5.40 1.28 -15.85
C PHE A 213 4.47 1.92 -14.84
N LEU A 214 5.01 2.30 -13.69
CA LEU A 214 4.27 2.79 -12.54
C LEU A 214 4.59 4.25 -12.30
N MET A 215 3.58 5.06 -11.93
CA MET A 215 3.78 6.45 -11.53
C MET A 215 3.06 6.75 -10.23
N GLY A 216 3.59 7.71 -9.47
CA GLY A 216 2.87 8.30 -8.34
C GLY A 216 1.77 9.26 -8.80
N ASP A 217 0.72 9.40 -8.00
CA ASP A 217 -0.33 10.39 -8.25
C ASP A 217 0.17 11.81 -7.88
N ASN A 218 1.11 11.93 -6.94
CA ASN A 218 1.86 13.15 -6.68
C ASN A 218 3.08 13.18 -7.62
N ARG A 219 2.89 13.73 -8.80
CA ARG A 219 3.81 13.64 -9.94
C ARG A 219 5.21 14.11 -9.62
N ASP A 220 5.35 15.24 -8.93
CA ASP A 220 6.63 15.87 -8.68
C ASP A 220 7.31 15.37 -7.41
N ASP A 221 6.57 14.63 -6.60
CA ASP A 221 7.07 14.05 -5.37
C ASP A 221 6.96 12.52 -5.37
N SER A 222 7.42 11.92 -6.47
CA SER A 222 7.40 10.47 -6.65
C SER A 222 8.66 9.98 -7.36
N ALA A 223 9.47 9.21 -6.63
CA ALA A 223 10.53 8.39 -7.22
C ALA A 223 9.87 7.13 -7.83
N ASP A 224 9.62 7.14 -9.13
CA ASP A 224 8.86 6.11 -9.83
C ASP A 224 9.53 5.60 -11.11
N SER A 225 8.79 5.01 -12.03
CA SER A 225 9.35 4.41 -13.25
C SER A 225 9.97 5.40 -14.22
N ARG A 226 9.72 6.70 -14.06
CA ARG A 226 10.36 7.75 -14.86
C ARG A 226 11.86 7.85 -14.61
N PHE A 227 12.31 7.38 -13.46
CA PHE A 227 13.71 7.45 -13.06
C PHE A 227 14.29 6.04 -12.94
N ALA A 228 15.53 5.88 -13.45
CA ALA A 228 16.27 4.65 -13.27
C ALA A 228 16.81 4.52 -11.82
N PRO A 229 17.02 3.31 -11.31
CA PRO A 229 17.71 3.11 -10.04
C PRO A 229 19.11 3.77 -10.04
N PRO A 230 19.56 4.37 -8.92
CA PRO A 230 18.94 4.37 -7.60
C PRO A 230 17.96 5.52 -7.35
N MET A 231 17.79 6.47 -8.26
CA MET A 231 16.92 7.65 -8.07
C MET A 231 15.44 7.31 -8.18
N GLY A 232 15.10 6.24 -8.86
CA GLY A 232 13.74 5.75 -9.04
C GLY A 232 13.73 4.24 -9.20
N MET A 233 12.72 3.73 -9.88
CA MET A 233 12.43 2.29 -9.91
C MET A 233 12.60 1.66 -11.30
N GLY A 234 12.60 2.46 -12.37
CA GLY A 234 12.57 1.97 -13.74
C GLY A 234 11.34 1.09 -14.02
N TYR A 235 11.49 0.12 -14.92
CA TYR A 235 10.43 -0.87 -15.17
C TYR A 235 10.31 -1.86 -14.01
N ILE A 236 9.09 -2.17 -13.63
CA ILE A 236 8.83 -3.10 -12.52
C ILE A 236 8.41 -4.46 -13.09
N PRO A 237 9.19 -5.53 -12.83
CA PRO A 237 8.78 -6.87 -13.19
C PRO A 237 7.45 -7.24 -12.53
N MET A 238 6.51 -7.78 -13.29
CA MET A 238 5.18 -8.14 -12.76
C MET A 238 5.24 -9.13 -11.61
N GLU A 239 6.28 -9.97 -11.54
CA GLU A 239 6.47 -10.90 -10.42
C GLU A 239 6.64 -10.20 -9.07
N ARG A 240 7.09 -8.92 -9.08
CA ARG A 240 7.25 -8.11 -7.87
C ARG A 240 5.95 -7.49 -7.36
N LEU A 241 4.85 -7.56 -8.14
CA LEU A 241 3.55 -7.10 -7.69
C LEU A 241 3.04 -7.99 -6.56
N GLU A 242 2.71 -7.40 -5.42
CA GLU A 242 2.17 -8.14 -4.28
C GLU A 242 0.65 -8.22 -4.31
N GLY A 243 -0.01 -7.16 -4.76
CA GLY A 243 -1.45 -7.11 -4.85
C GLY A 243 -1.99 -5.74 -5.23
N ARG A 244 -3.32 -5.65 -5.31
CA ARG A 244 -4.05 -4.43 -5.63
C ARG A 244 -4.59 -3.79 -4.35
N ALA A 245 -4.39 -2.48 -4.21
CA ALA A 245 -5.06 -1.70 -3.18
C ALA A 245 -6.58 -1.81 -3.38
N ALA A 246 -7.31 -2.20 -2.34
CA ALA A 246 -8.75 -2.43 -2.41
C ALA A 246 -9.54 -1.34 -1.70
N VAL A 247 -9.22 -1.09 -0.43
CA VAL A 247 -9.99 -0.15 0.39
C VAL A 247 -9.13 0.38 1.55
N THR A 248 -9.35 1.63 1.92
CA THR A 248 -8.85 2.22 3.16
C THR A 248 -9.74 1.74 4.31
N PHE A 249 -9.18 0.99 5.26
CA PHE A 249 -9.96 0.50 6.41
C PHE A 249 -9.79 1.34 7.66
N PHE A 250 -8.72 2.14 7.75
CA PHE A 250 -8.46 3.09 8.82
C PHE A 250 -7.58 4.23 8.29
N SER A 251 -7.67 5.40 8.92
CA SER A 251 -6.86 6.56 8.58
C SER A 251 -6.67 7.43 9.81
N THR A 252 -5.44 7.89 10.07
CA THR A 252 -5.12 8.77 11.20
C THR A 252 -4.31 9.98 10.77
N ASP A 253 -4.54 11.12 11.41
CA ASP A 253 -3.78 12.35 11.20
C ASP A 253 -2.44 12.41 11.95
N GLY A 254 -2.16 11.41 12.80
CA GLY A 254 -0.93 11.31 13.60
C GLY A 254 -1.00 11.95 14.98
N THR A 255 -2.16 12.48 15.40
CA THR A 255 -2.34 13.04 16.76
C THR A 255 -2.67 11.98 17.81
N ALA A 256 -2.89 10.72 17.38
CA ALA A 256 -3.19 9.60 18.28
C ALA A 256 -1.99 9.24 19.17
N GLU A 257 -2.23 9.10 20.47
CA GLU A 257 -1.25 8.62 21.44
C GLU A 257 -1.57 7.18 21.87
N TRP A 258 -0.57 6.29 21.85
CA TRP A 258 -0.75 4.87 22.18
C TRP A 258 -1.35 4.61 23.56
N ILE A 259 -0.94 5.39 24.56
CA ILE A 259 -1.39 5.25 25.96
C ILE A 259 -2.72 5.94 26.27
N LYS A 260 -3.28 6.68 25.29
CA LYS A 260 -4.53 7.44 25.42
C LYS A 260 -5.52 7.01 24.33
N PRO A 261 -6.20 5.85 24.48
CA PRO A 261 -7.04 5.27 23.43
C PRO A 261 -8.21 6.18 23.00
N TRP A 262 -8.67 7.11 23.84
CA TRP A 262 -9.68 8.10 23.45
C TRP A 262 -9.19 9.06 22.37
N THR A 263 -7.86 9.30 22.25
CA THR A 263 -7.31 10.13 21.18
C THR A 263 -7.40 9.45 19.82
N TRP A 264 -7.55 8.14 19.75
CA TRP A 264 -7.66 7.41 18.49
C TRP A 264 -8.94 7.76 17.74
N VAL A 265 -10.02 8.06 18.47
CA VAL A 265 -11.31 8.45 17.89
C VAL A 265 -11.22 9.84 17.25
N SER A 266 -10.58 10.80 17.93
CA SER A 266 -10.41 12.17 17.44
C SER A 266 -9.37 12.29 16.33
N ALA A 267 -8.32 11.46 16.37
CA ALA A 267 -7.28 11.43 15.35
C ALA A 267 -7.71 10.69 14.05
N ALA A 268 -8.80 9.92 14.11
CA ALA A 268 -9.28 9.14 12.97
C ALA A 268 -9.94 10.05 11.93
N ARG A 269 -9.52 9.91 10.67
CA ARG A 269 -10.14 10.54 9.51
C ARG A 269 -11.27 9.65 8.98
N TRP A 270 -12.42 9.71 9.63
CA TRP A 270 -13.57 8.83 9.40
C TRP A 270 -14.09 8.84 7.98
N SER A 271 -14.02 10.00 7.29
CA SER A 271 -14.47 10.13 5.90
C SER A 271 -13.68 9.29 4.90
N ARG A 272 -12.47 8.83 5.29
CA ARG A 272 -11.61 8.02 4.43
C ARG A 272 -11.85 6.52 4.55
N ILE A 273 -12.57 6.11 5.60
CA ILE A 273 -12.87 4.69 5.83
C ILE A 273 -13.88 4.22 4.79
N GLY A 274 -13.54 3.14 4.07
CA GLY A 274 -14.37 2.60 2.99
C GLY A 274 -14.06 3.16 1.60
N GLU A 275 -13.11 4.10 1.46
CA GLU A 275 -12.67 4.55 0.13
C GLU A 275 -11.99 3.42 -0.64
N GLY A 276 -12.54 3.06 -1.82
CA GLY A 276 -11.98 2.07 -2.75
C GLY A 276 -11.07 2.67 -3.82
N PHE A 277 -10.36 1.86 -4.62
CA PHE A 277 -9.34 2.27 -5.61
C PHE A 277 -9.63 1.75 -7.02
#